data_977bad80e2399fe6bb577f8ed7eb2448
#
_entry.id   977bad80e2399fe6bb577f8ed7eb2448
#
_cell.length_a   1.000
_cell.length_b   1.000
_cell.length_c   1.000
_cell.angle_alpha   90.00
_cell.angle_beta   90.00
_cell.angle_gamma   90.00
#
_symmetry.space_group_name_H-M   'P 1'
#
loop_
_entity.id
_entity.type
_entity.pdbx_description
1 polymer ?
#
loop_
_entity_poly.entity_id
_entity_poly.type
_entity_poly.pdbx_seq_one_letter_code
_entity_poly.pdbx_strand_id
1 'polypeptide(L)'
;MVYPLQEKLHISGMDDRAPSLARRWRLGCEDITFSYAPMRDDPAALPQAANRVAGLSRLWLHAPFAELIPCAIDPLVRQTAQHRFRQTLAAAQKLGIRQV
;
A
#
# COMPACT_ATOMS: atom_id res chain seq x y z
N MET A 1 28.44 -1.60 -6.63
CA MET A 1 28.28 -1.45 -5.17
C MET A 1 26.89 -0.93 -4.88
N VAL A 2 26.13 -1.65 -4.09
CA VAL A 2 24.84 -1.15 -3.60
C VAL A 2 25.12 -0.34 -2.35
N TYR A 3 24.81 0.94 -2.36
CA TYR A 3 24.93 1.75 -1.16
C TYR A 3 23.90 1.24 -0.14
N PRO A 4 24.28 1.00 1.13
CA PRO A 4 23.33 0.54 2.16
C PRO A 4 22.07 1.40 2.27
N LEU A 5 22.17 2.67 1.90
CA LEU A 5 21.05 3.59 1.91
C LEU A 5 19.98 3.23 0.87
N GLN A 6 20.36 2.73 -0.31
CA GLN A 6 19.38 2.34 -1.34
C GLN A 6 18.45 1.22 -0.85
N GLU A 7 18.96 0.33 -0.01
CA GLU A 7 18.16 -0.76 0.55
C GLU A 7 17.10 -0.28 1.54
N LYS A 8 17.23 0.93 2.03
CA LYS A 8 16.32 1.54 3.01
C LYS A 8 15.34 2.52 2.40
N LEU A 9 15.57 2.92 1.15
CA LEU A 9 14.73 3.92 0.49
C LEU A 9 13.57 3.27 -0.24
N HIS A 10 12.40 3.87 -0.10
CA HIS A 10 11.19 3.53 -0.83
C HIS A 10 10.71 4.77 -1.58
N ILE A 11 10.28 4.57 -2.82
CA ILE A 11 9.66 5.62 -3.61
C ILE A 11 8.14 5.55 -3.44
N SER A 12 7.51 6.70 -3.27
CA SER A 12 6.05 6.76 -3.15
C SER A 12 5.38 6.41 -4.48
N GLY A 13 4.36 5.56 -4.41
CA GLY A 13 3.56 5.16 -5.57
C GLY A 13 2.60 6.23 -6.09
N MET A 14 2.67 7.47 -5.62
CA MET A 14 1.84 8.56 -6.12
C MET A 14 2.17 8.94 -7.57
N ASP A 15 3.38 8.67 -8.01
CA ASP A 15 3.77 8.86 -9.41
C ASP A 15 3.66 7.52 -10.15
N ASP A 16 3.01 7.52 -11.31
CA ASP A 16 2.83 6.31 -12.12
C ASP A 16 4.15 5.68 -12.56
N ARG A 17 5.23 6.45 -12.57
CA ARG A 17 6.58 5.97 -12.88
C ARG A 17 7.26 5.27 -11.69
N ALA A 18 6.69 5.35 -10.50
CA ALA A 18 7.35 4.87 -9.28
C ALA A 18 7.78 3.38 -9.38
N PRO A 19 6.96 2.45 -9.87
CA PRO A 19 7.39 1.06 -9.98
C PRO A 19 8.59 0.88 -10.92
N SER A 20 8.60 1.56 -12.07
CA SER A 20 9.71 1.47 -13.03
C SER A 20 10.98 2.12 -12.50
N LEU A 21 10.86 3.24 -11.79
CA LEU A 21 12.00 3.87 -11.12
C LEU A 21 12.54 2.99 -9.99
N ALA A 22 11.67 2.37 -9.21
CA ALA A 22 12.09 1.45 -8.15
C ALA A 22 12.89 0.27 -8.73
N ARG A 23 12.43 -0.31 -9.85
CA ARG A 23 13.15 -1.38 -10.54
C ARG A 23 14.51 -0.90 -11.05
N ARG A 24 14.53 0.26 -11.71
CA ARG A 24 15.77 0.82 -12.30
C ARG A 24 16.83 1.12 -11.24
N TRP A 25 16.43 1.71 -10.12
CA TRP A 25 17.34 2.18 -9.10
C TRP A 25 17.47 1.24 -7.91
N ARG A 26 16.82 0.07 -7.95
CA ARG A 26 16.79 -0.93 -6.86
C ARG A 26 16.28 -0.35 -5.55
N LEU A 27 15.27 0.49 -5.64
CA LEU A 27 14.58 1.05 -4.48
C LEU A 27 13.39 0.19 -4.10
N GLY A 28 12.91 0.35 -2.88
CA GLY A 28 11.58 -0.11 -2.50
C GLY A 28 10.51 0.77 -3.11
N CYS A 29 9.28 0.32 -3.06
CA CYS A 29 8.12 1.08 -3.53
C CYS A 29 7.02 1.01 -2.50
N GLU A 30 6.37 2.14 -2.23
CA GLU A 30 5.15 2.19 -1.43
C GLU A 30 3.95 2.22 -2.36
N ASP A 31 3.13 1.17 -2.35
CA ASP A 31 1.87 1.15 -3.10
C ASP A 31 0.81 1.95 -2.37
N ILE A 32 0.16 2.85 -3.10
CA ILE A 32 -0.89 3.73 -2.58
C ILE A 32 -2.29 3.37 -3.06
N THR A 33 -2.45 2.29 -3.80
CA THR A 33 -3.74 1.90 -4.39
C THR A 33 -4.85 1.88 -3.33
N PHE A 34 -4.54 1.34 -2.16
CA PHE A 34 -5.52 1.15 -1.09
C PHE A 34 -5.51 2.27 -0.04
N SER A 35 -4.74 3.33 -0.26
CA SER A 35 -4.84 4.55 0.56
C SER A 35 -6.19 5.24 0.41
N TYR A 36 -6.86 5.02 -0.71
CA TYR A 36 -8.25 5.39 -0.93
C TYR A 36 -9.13 4.18 -0.59
N ALA A 37 -9.79 4.23 0.56
CA ALA A 37 -10.52 3.10 1.11
C ALA A 37 -11.51 2.41 0.16
N PRO A 38 -12.31 3.14 -0.65
CA PRO A 38 -13.25 2.51 -1.59
C PRO A 38 -12.61 1.60 -2.63
N MET A 39 -11.31 1.74 -2.90
CA MET A 39 -10.61 0.84 -3.83
C MET A 39 -10.65 -0.62 -3.39
N ARG A 40 -10.89 -0.89 -2.12
CA ARG A 40 -11.07 -2.27 -1.63
C ARG A 40 -12.36 -2.92 -2.10
N ASP A 41 -13.32 -2.11 -2.49
CA ASP A 41 -14.62 -2.60 -2.99
C ASP A 41 -14.58 -2.81 -4.51
N ASP A 42 -13.52 -2.35 -5.20
CA ASP A 42 -13.29 -2.58 -6.62
C ASP A 42 -12.57 -3.92 -6.83
N PRO A 43 -13.21 -4.91 -7.48
CA PRO A 43 -12.60 -6.22 -7.71
C PRO A 43 -11.37 -6.17 -8.63
N ALA A 44 -11.21 -5.11 -9.44
CA ALA A 44 -10.07 -4.94 -10.32
C ALA A 44 -8.84 -4.34 -9.62
N ALA A 45 -9.01 -3.70 -8.46
CA ALA A 45 -7.93 -2.97 -7.81
C ALA A 45 -6.78 -3.86 -7.36
N LEU A 46 -7.08 -5.02 -6.78
CA LEU A 46 -6.05 -5.94 -6.28
C LEU A 46 -5.21 -6.56 -7.42
N PRO A 47 -5.81 -7.09 -8.50
CA PRO A 47 -5.02 -7.55 -9.66
C PRO A 47 -4.19 -6.44 -10.31
N GLN A 48 -4.71 -5.24 -10.41
CA GLN A 48 -3.98 -4.10 -10.96
C GLN A 48 -2.79 -3.72 -10.09
N ALA A 49 -2.97 -3.67 -8.77
CA ALA A 49 -1.87 -3.43 -7.84
C ALA A 49 -0.82 -4.52 -7.93
N ALA A 50 -1.22 -5.79 -7.99
CA ALA A 50 -0.31 -6.92 -8.14
C ALA A 50 0.55 -6.80 -9.40
N ASN A 51 -0.04 -6.43 -10.53
CA ASN A 51 0.69 -6.21 -11.77
C ASN A 51 1.66 -5.05 -11.67
N ARG A 52 1.24 -3.96 -11.03
CA ARG A 52 2.09 -2.76 -10.88
C ARG A 52 3.35 -3.04 -10.08
N VAL A 53 3.25 -3.81 -9.01
CA VAL A 53 4.36 -4.09 -8.10
C VAL A 53 5.08 -5.40 -8.42
N ALA A 54 4.71 -6.10 -9.48
CA ALA A 54 5.29 -7.37 -9.85
C ALA A 54 6.82 -7.28 -10.00
N GLY A 55 7.53 -8.22 -9.39
CA GLY A 55 8.99 -8.28 -9.42
C GLY A 55 9.69 -7.34 -8.45
N LEU A 56 8.97 -6.50 -7.71
CA LEU A 56 9.54 -5.68 -6.65
C LEU A 56 9.57 -6.49 -5.34
N SER A 57 10.74 -6.56 -4.70
CA SER A 57 10.95 -7.36 -3.48
C SER A 57 10.74 -6.57 -2.19
N ARG A 58 10.87 -5.26 -2.25
CA ARG A 58 10.71 -4.37 -1.10
C ARG A 58 9.51 -3.47 -1.33
N LEU A 59 8.41 -3.83 -0.66
CA LEU A 59 7.14 -3.17 -0.83
C LEU A 59 6.57 -2.75 0.51
N TRP A 60 6.06 -1.53 0.54
CA TRP A 60 5.16 -1.04 1.58
C TRP A 60 3.79 -0.80 0.99
N LEU A 61 2.78 -0.83 1.82
CA LEU A 61 1.43 -0.49 1.43
C LEU A 61 0.96 0.67 2.29
N HIS A 62 0.46 1.72 1.65
CA HIS A 62 -0.12 2.85 2.37
C HIS A 62 -1.56 2.53 2.74
N ALA A 63 -1.84 2.48 4.03
CA ALA A 63 -3.21 2.27 4.53
C ALA A 63 -4.09 3.49 4.26
N PRO A 64 -5.40 3.31 4.15
CA PRO A 64 -6.32 4.43 4.06
C PRO A 64 -6.30 5.23 5.37
N PHE A 65 -6.42 6.53 5.26
CA PHE A 65 -6.38 7.43 6.42
C PHE A 65 -7.45 8.52 6.37
N ALA A 66 -7.83 8.96 5.18
CA ALA A 66 -8.81 10.02 5.01
C ALA A 66 -10.17 9.59 5.58
N GLU A 67 -10.74 10.43 6.41
CA GLU A 67 -12.06 10.22 7.04
C GLU A 67 -12.14 8.98 7.97
N LEU A 68 -11.02 8.30 8.22
CA LEU A 68 -10.98 7.12 9.07
C LEU A 68 -10.41 7.47 10.44
N ILE A 69 -11.23 7.29 11.47
CA ILE A 69 -10.88 7.62 12.85
C ILE A 69 -10.98 6.34 13.69
N PRO A 70 -9.87 5.59 13.82
CA PRO A 70 -9.89 4.28 14.51
C PRO A 70 -10.13 4.38 16.01
N CYS A 71 -9.90 5.53 16.61
CA CYS A 71 -10.13 5.80 18.02
C CYS A 71 -11.37 6.69 18.27
N ALA A 72 -12.27 6.78 17.31
CA ALA A 72 -13.50 7.57 17.44
C ALA A 72 -14.34 7.13 18.64
N ILE A 73 -14.95 8.09 19.31
CA ILE A 73 -15.89 7.83 20.43
C ILE A 73 -17.13 7.11 19.89
N ASP A 74 -17.64 7.57 18.73
CA ASP A 74 -18.77 6.91 18.07
C ASP A 74 -18.38 5.50 17.60
N PRO A 75 -19.06 4.44 18.10
CA PRO A 75 -18.74 3.07 17.72
C PRO A 75 -18.88 2.79 16.22
N LEU A 76 -19.81 3.41 15.52
CA LEU A 76 -20.00 3.21 14.08
C LEU A 76 -18.84 3.78 13.27
N VAL A 77 -18.38 4.97 13.63
CA VAL A 77 -17.19 5.57 12.99
C VAL A 77 -15.96 4.72 13.23
N ARG A 78 -15.78 4.28 14.48
CA ARG A 78 -14.65 3.41 14.85
C ARG A 78 -14.67 2.08 14.11
N GLN A 79 -15.83 1.43 14.02
CA GLN A 79 -16.00 0.15 13.31
C GLN A 79 -15.72 0.29 11.81
N THR A 80 -16.14 1.37 11.20
CA THR A 80 -15.85 1.64 9.78
C THR A 80 -14.35 1.72 9.54
N ALA A 81 -13.63 2.48 10.36
CA ALA A 81 -12.19 2.59 10.23
C ALA A 81 -11.49 1.23 10.42
N GLN A 82 -11.88 0.48 11.44
CA GLN A 82 -11.34 -0.85 11.70
C GLN A 82 -11.61 -1.82 10.56
N HIS A 83 -12.80 -1.78 9.98
CA HIS A 83 -13.16 -2.60 8.82
C HIS A 83 -12.24 -2.30 7.63
N ARG A 84 -12.05 -1.03 7.31
CA ARG A 84 -11.18 -0.60 6.20
C ARG A 84 -9.72 -0.99 6.42
N PHE A 85 -9.21 -0.88 7.63
CA PHE A 85 -7.85 -1.35 7.95
C PHE A 85 -7.72 -2.86 7.81
N ARG A 86 -8.69 -3.64 8.25
CA ARG A 86 -8.67 -5.11 8.05
C ARG A 86 -8.69 -5.49 6.58
N GLN A 87 -9.47 -4.80 5.75
CA GLN A 87 -9.45 -5.00 4.31
C GLN A 87 -8.07 -4.71 3.71
N THR A 88 -7.42 -3.65 4.18
CA THR A 88 -6.08 -3.28 3.73
C THR A 88 -5.03 -4.32 4.11
N LEU A 89 -5.08 -4.81 5.34
CA LEU A 89 -4.20 -5.89 5.79
C LEU A 89 -4.39 -7.17 4.97
N ALA A 90 -5.63 -7.51 4.63
CA ALA A 90 -5.92 -8.65 3.77
C ALA A 90 -5.35 -8.46 2.35
N ALA A 91 -5.41 -7.24 1.80
CA ALA A 91 -4.78 -6.92 0.52
C ALA A 91 -3.26 -7.05 0.59
N ALA A 92 -2.65 -6.49 1.64
CA ALA A 92 -1.21 -6.60 1.85
C ALA A 92 -0.76 -8.06 1.91
N GLN A 93 -1.50 -8.89 2.62
CA GLN A 93 -1.22 -10.32 2.70
C GLN A 93 -1.27 -10.99 1.33
N LYS A 94 -2.28 -10.70 0.52
CA LYS A 94 -2.40 -11.25 -0.83
C LYS A 94 -1.29 -10.77 -1.77
N LEU A 95 -0.79 -9.56 -1.57
CA LEU A 95 0.32 -8.98 -2.34
C LEU A 95 1.70 -9.41 -1.81
N GLY A 96 1.77 -10.13 -0.70
CA GLY A 96 3.03 -10.48 -0.05
C GLY A 96 3.72 -9.30 0.64
N ILE A 97 2.98 -8.23 0.92
CA ILE A 97 3.51 -7.03 1.58
C ILE A 97 3.40 -7.21 3.09
N ARG A 98 4.48 -6.97 3.80
CA ARG A 98 4.56 -7.16 5.25
C ARG A 98 4.52 -5.86 6.05
N GLN A 99 4.64 -4.73 5.40
CA GLN A 99 4.68 -3.40 6.04
C GLN A 99 3.55 -2.52 5.50
N VAL A 100 2.73 -2.06 6.42
CA VAL A 100 1.57 -1.23 6.14
C VAL A 100 1.63 0.02 7.01
#